data_1c7f10d5f137dc2208b6526cd0578d65
#
_entry.id   1c7f10d5f137dc2208b6526cd0578d65
#
_cell.length_a   1.000
_cell.length_b   1.000
_cell.length_c   1.000
_cell.angle_alpha   90.00
_cell.angle_beta   90.00
_cell.angle_gamma   90.00
#
_symmetry.space_group_name_H-M   'P 1'
#
loop_
_entity.id
_entity.type
_entity.pdbx_description
1 polymer ?
#
loop_
_entity_poly.entity_id
_entity_poly.type
_entity_poly.pdbx_seq_one_letter_code
_entity_poly.pdbx_strand_id
1 'polypeptide(L)'
;FMVSTPYRGQVLAIGGELKNSFCIGVDNRFYPSPYVGDLEDLRTVKALRETVGRMETLLEVEPEIVCCDMHPKYNSVMVAEELGLPVVKVQHHYAHILSCMAENDCAEQVIGVSFDGTGYGTDGTIWGGEILLSDLDGFTRVGSVMPFLQVGGDASSKEGWRIAVSLIYGMTGDRKKAAEITEKLELCTKQEANVQFTMADRKINAVISTSAGRLFDGVSAMLGIRRKSTFEGEASMALEFAAEEYR
;
A
#
# COMPACT_ATOMS: atom_id res chain seq x y z
N PHE A 1 8.99 -15.76 16.53
CA PHE A 1 7.94 -16.34 15.72
C PHE A 1 8.52 -17.50 14.93
N MET A 2 7.82 -18.62 14.85
CA MET A 2 8.31 -19.85 14.22
C MET A 2 7.20 -20.47 13.38
N VAL A 3 7.56 -20.97 12.20
CA VAL A 3 6.65 -21.70 11.30
C VAL A 3 7.05 -23.17 11.23
N SER A 4 6.11 -24.05 10.90
CA SER A 4 6.37 -25.50 10.78
C SER A 4 7.07 -25.85 9.46
N THR A 5 6.94 -25.01 8.43
CA THR A 5 7.59 -25.24 7.14
C THR A 5 9.12 -25.18 7.28
N PRO A 6 9.87 -26.19 6.82
CA PRO A 6 11.31 -26.24 6.97
C PRO A 6 12.01 -25.33 5.95
N TYR A 7 12.21 -24.07 6.31
CA TYR A 7 13.10 -23.18 5.55
C TYR A 7 14.55 -23.40 5.97
N ARG A 8 15.49 -23.01 5.12
CA ARG A 8 16.93 -23.03 5.42
C ARG A 8 17.55 -21.72 4.93
N GLY A 9 18.52 -21.23 5.70
CA GLY A 9 19.28 -20.03 5.37
C GLY A 9 18.92 -18.83 6.23
N GLN A 10 19.59 -17.73 5.95
CA GLN A 10 19.48 -16.49 6.69
C GLN A 10 19.07 -15.37 5.73
N VAL A 11 17.94 -14.72 6.00
CA VAL A 11 17.32 -13.74 5.12
C VAL A 11 17.01 -12.48 5.90
N LEU A 12 17.30 -11.31 5.32
CA LEU A 12 16.85 -10.02 5.79
C LEU A 12 15.70 -9.53 4.91
N ALA A 13 14.53 -9.30 5.46
CA ALA A 13 13.42 -8.61 4.79
C ALA A 13 13.36 -7.17 5.29
N ILE A 14 13.69 -6.19 4.44
CA ILE A 14 13.92 -4.79 4.85
C ILE A 14 12.62 -4.01 5.13
N GLY A 15 11.46 -4.54 4.74
CA GLY A 15 10.17 -3.91 4.94
C GLY A 15 9.79 -2.85 3.91
N GLY A 16 8.65 -2.19 4.15
CA GLY A 16 8.10 -1.12 3.30
C GLY A 16 8.70 0.25 3.60
N GLU A 17 8.15 1.30 2.98
CA GLU A 17 8.61 2.68 3.12
C GLU A 17 8.00 3.38 4.34
N LEU A 18 6.68 3.23 4.52
CA LEU A 18 5.95 3.84 5.63
C LEU A 18 5.78 2.84 6.77
N LYS A 19 5.79 3.34 8.01
CA LYS A 19 5.66 2.52 9.23
C LYS A 19 6.63 1.33 9.22
N ASN A 20 7.84 1.56 8.75
CA ASN A 20 8.81 0.51 8.54
C ASN A 20 9.05 -0.32 9.80
N SER A 21 9.07 -1.61 9.60
CA SER A 21 9.72 -2.62 10.41
C SER A 21 10.36 -3.64 9.46
N PHE A 22 11.49 -4.19 9.84
CA PHE A 22 12.15 -5.24 9.07
C PHE A 22 12.06 -6.58 9.81
N CYS A 23 12.45 -7.65 9.15
CA CYS A 23 12.45 -8.99 9.75
C CYS A 23 13.71 -9.74 9.37
N ILE A 24 14.32 -10.43 10.33
CA ILE A 24 15.40 -11.39 10.08
C ILE A 24 14.82 -12.79 10.17
N GLY A 25 14.97 -13.58 9.11
CA GLY A 25 14.62 -14.98 9.06
C GLY A 25 15.87 -15.86 9.21
N VAL A 26 15.82 -16.81 10.13
CA VAL A 26 16.87 -17.83 10.31
C VAL A 26 16.20 -19.18 10.34
N ASP A 27 16.43 -19.96 9.31
CA ASP A 27 15.72 -21.21 9.10
C ASP A 27 14.18 -21.01 9.20
N ASN A 28 13.51 -21.68 10.10
CA ASN A 28 12.07 -21.52 10.31
C ASN A 28 11.69 -20.50 11.39
N ARG A 29 12.61 -19.65 11.82
CA ARG A 29 12.39 -18.62 12.84
C ARG A 29 12.44 -17.24 12.24
N PHE A 30 11.46 -16.43 12.59
CA PHE A 30 11.35 -15.04 12.15
C PHE A 30 11.44 -14.09 13.34
N TYR A 31 12.28 -13.08 13.20
CA TYR A 31 12.56 -12.06 14.21
C TYR A 31 12.18 -10.68 13.67
N PRO A 32 10.90 -10.28 13.80
CA PRO A 32 10.50 -8.92 13.42
C PRO A 32 11.19 -7.89 14.31
N SER A 33 11.59 -6.79 13.70
CA SER A 33 12.22 -5.68 14.41
C SER A 33 11.19 -4.89 15.23
N PRO A 34 11.65 -4.07 16.18
CA PRO A 34 10.86 -2.95 16.67
C PRO A 34 10.44 -2.03 15.52
N TYR A 35 9.41 -1.22 15.76
CA TYR A 35 8.98 -0.17 14.84
C TYR A 35 10.13 0.81 14.58
N VAL A 36 10.46 1.04 13.31
CA VAL A 36 11.53 1.96 12.88
C VAL A 36 10.94 3.32 12.53
N GLY A 37 9.89 3.36 11.71
CA GLY A 37 9.19 4.59 11.30
C GLY A 37 9.16 4.80 9.79
N ASP A 38 8.84 6.03 9.37
CA ASP A 38 8.70 6.38 7.97
C ASP A 38 10.06 6.71 7.35
N LEU A 39 10.44 6.00 6.30
CA LEU A 39 11.75 6.12 5.66
C LEU A 39 11.86 7.34 4.73
N GLU A 40 10.79 8.12 4.56
CA GLU A 40 10.87 9.45 3.92
C GLU A 40 11.81 10.39 4.68
N ASP A 41 12.01 10.18 6.00
CA ASP A 41 12.98 10.91 6.82
C ASP A 41 14.32 10.17 6.82
N LEU A 42 15.37 10.85 6.36
CA LEU A 42 16.74 10.30 6.33
C LEU A 42 17.27 9.88 7.70
N ARG A 43 16.76 10.46 8.79
CA ARG A 43 17.11 10.04 10.16
C ARG A 43 16.56 8.65 10.45
N THR A 44 15.36 8.34 9.94
CA THR A 44 14.74 7.02 10.06
C THR A 44 15.49 6.00 9.19
N VAL A 45 15.93 6.39 7.99
CA VAL A 45 16.79 5.54 7.14
C VAL A 45 18.09 5.19 7.86
N LYS A 46 18.72 6.15 8.55
CA LYS A 46 19.89 5.89 9.38
C LYS A 46 19.58 4.93 10.52
N ALA A 47 18.47 5.16 11.23
CA ALA A 47 18.01 4.29 12.32
C ALA A 47 17.73 2.86 11.84
N LEU A 48 17.17 2.69 10.63
CA LEU A 48 16.99 1.38 10.01
C LEU A 48 18.33 0.64 9.89
N ARG A 49 19.33 1.26 9.24
CA ARG A 49 20.65 0.64 9.07
C ARG A 49 21.30 0.25 10.41
N GLU A 50 21.25 1.16 11.38
CA GLU A 50 21.82 0.90 12.71
C GLU A 50 21.09 -0.24 13.43
N THR A 51 19.76 -0.31 13.30
CA THR A 51 18.95 -1.33 13.98
C THR A 51 19.14 -2.70 13.32
N VAL A 52 19.25 -2.75 11.99
CA VAL A 52 19.60 -3.99 11.27
C VAL A 52 20.93 -4.54 11.79
N GLY A 53 22.01 -3.76 11.77
CA GLY A 53 23.31 -4.24 12.22
C GLY A 53 23.35 -4.64 13.71
N ARG A 54 22.57 -3.97 14.58
CA ARG A 54 22.42 -4.37 15.98
C ARG A 54 21.70 -5.72 16.13
N MET A 55 20.63 -5.94 15.36
CA MET A 55 19.89 -7.22 15.40
C MET A 55 20.72 -8.35 14.81
N GLU A 56 21.46 -8.13 13.73
CA GLU A 56 22.40 -9.11 13.17
C GLU A 56 23.43 -9.53 14.22
N THR A 57 24.02 -8.57 14.91
CA THR A 57 24.98 -8.83 16.00
C THR A 57 24.33 -9.56 17.18
N LEU A 58 23.12 -9.16 17.59
CA LEU A 58 22.40 -9.76 18.72
C LEU A 58 22.00 -11.21 18.46
N LEU A 59 21.59 -11.50 17.23
CA LEU A 59 21.12 -12.82 16.81
C LEU A 59 22.26 -13.70 16.30
N GLU A 60 23.48 -13.17 16.17
CA GLU A 60 24.66 -13.86 15.61
C GLU A 60 24.35 -14.39 14.18
N VAL A 61 23.77 -13.53 13.33
CA VAL A 61 23.32 -13.87 11.97
C VAL A 61 24.04 -13.04 10.92
N GLU A 62 24.29 -13.64 9.77
CA GLU A 62 24.83 -13.01 8.58
C GLU A 62 23.88 -13.31 7.39
N PRO A 63 22.94 -12.42 7.07
CA PRO A 63 21.98 -12.65 5.98
C PRO A 63 22.67 -12.90 4.64
N GLU A 64 22.20 -13.91 3.93
CA GLU A 64 22.71 -14.30 2.61
C GLU A 64 21.94 -13.64 1.47
N ILE A 65 20.70 -13.21 1.74
CA ILE A 65 19.75 -12.63 0.80
C ILE A 65 19.01 -11.48 1.50
N VAL A 66 18.72 -10.42 0.77
CA VAL A 66 17.83 -9.35 1.23
C VAL A 66 16.55 -9.30 0.38
N CYS A 67 15.40 -9.25 1.05
CA CYS A 67 14.10 -9.06 0.41
C CYS A 67 13.65 -7.60 0.60
N CYS A 68 13.08 -7.00 -0.45
CA CYS A 68 12.54 -5.64 -0.40
C CYS A 68 11.28 -5.52 -1.26
N ASP A 69 10.57 -4.38 -1.14
CA ASP A 69 9.44 -4.03 -1.99
C ASP A 69 9.86 -3.90 -3.46
N MET A 70 8.90 -4.01 -4.38
CA MET A 70 9.12 -3.80 -5.80
C MET A 70 9.16 -2.32 -6.20
N HIS A 71 8.75 -1.41 -5.33
CA HIS A 71 8.62 0.01 -5.66
C HIS A 71 10.01 0.65 -5.92
N PRO A 72 10.26 1.18 -7.14
CA PRO A 72 11.62 1.54 -7.57
C PRO A 72 12.22 2.77 -6.88
N LYS A 73 11.42 3.51 -6.11
CA LYS A 73 11.83 4.79 -5.50
C LYS A 73 11.80 4.75 -3.97
N TYR A 74 11.54 3.61 -3.35
CA TYR A 74 11.54 3.50 -1.89
C TYR A 74 12.96 3.55 -1.34
N ASN A 75 13.14 4.28 -0.24
CA ASN A 75 14.41 4.28 0.49
C ASN A 75 14.72 2.91 1.09
N SER A 76 13.72 2.12 1.43
CA SER A 76 13.90 0.72 1.84
C SER A 76 14.59 -0.11 0.74
N VAL A 77 14.22 0.08 -0.52
CA VAL A 77 14.87 -0.60 -1.66
C VAL A 77 16.30 -0.14 -1.83
N MET A 78 16.56 1.17 -1.71
CA MET A 78 17.91 1.71 -1.76
C MET A 78 18.80 1.09 -0.65
N VAL A 79 18.29 1.00 0.57
CA VAL A 79 19.02 0.37 1.69
C VAL A 79 19.30 -1.10 1.40
N ALA A 80 18.33 -1.85 0.84
CA ALA A 80 18.53 -3.25 0.45
C ALA A 80 19.66 -3.39 -0.59
N GLU A 81 19.65 -2.54 -1.63
CA GLU A 81 20.66 -2.56 -2.70
C GLU A 81 22.06 -2.18 -2.21
N GLU A 82 22.18 -1.31 -1.21
CA GLU A 82 23.46 -0.90 -0.59
C GLU A 82 24.14 -2.01 0.21
N LEU A 83 23.41 -3.03 0.66
CA LEU A 83 23.98 -4.14 1.44
C LEU A 83 24.89 -5.05 0.60
N GLY A 84 24.82 -4.98 -0.73
CA GLY A 84 25.66 -5.82 -1.62
C GLY A 84 25.30 -7.30 -1.60
N LEU A 85 24.15 -7.67 -1.04
CA LEU A 85 23.61 -9.02 -1.04
C LEU A 85 22.73 -9.24 -2.28
N PRO A 86 22.49 -10.50 -2.69
CA PRO A 86 21.45 -10.81 -3.66
C PRO A 86 20.09 -10.24 -3.21
N VAL A 87 19.45 -9.43 -4.07
CA VAL A 87 18.19 -8.75 -3.78
C VAL A 87 17.02 -9.51 -4.39
N VAL A 88 16.02 -9.84 -3.58
CA VAL A 88 14.74 -10.40 -4.02
C VAL A 88 13.65 -9.36 -3.84
N LYS A 89 13.03 -8.93 -4.95
CA LYS A 89 11.91 -7.98 -4.93
C LYS A 89 10.60 -8.74 -4.77
N VAL A 90 9.82 -8.37 -3.74
CA VAL A 90 8.55 -9.01 -3.39
C VAL A 90 7.41 -8.02 -3.64
N GLN A 91 6.35 -8.47 -4.30
CA GLN A 91 5.17 -7.64 -4.51
C GLN A 91 4.46 -7.38 -3.17
N HIS A 92 4.09 -6.13 -2.93
CA HIS A 92 3.57 -5.63 -1.65
C HIS A 92 2.40 -6.45 -1.08
N HIS A 93 1.34 -6.64 -1.88
CA HIS A 93 0.13 -7.36 -1.45
C HIS A 93 0.35 -8.87 -1.31
N TYR A 94 1.25 -9.42 -2.10
CA TYR A 94 1.69 -10.80 -1.93
C TYR A 94 2.47 -10.97 -0.62
N ALA A 95 3.30 -10.00 -0.23
CA ALA A 95 3.97 -10.01 1.06
C ALA A 95 2.97 -9.99 2.24
N HIS A 96 1.88 -9.20 2.15
CA HIS A 96 0.79 -9.22 3.13
C HIS A 96 0.15 -10.61 3.26
N ILE A 97 -0.13 -11.27 2.13
CA ILE A 97 -0.72 -12.62 2.13
C ILE A 97 0.24 -13.63 2.73
N LEU A 98 1.53 -13.60 2.32
CA LEU A 98 2.55 -14.49 2.90
C LEU A 98 2.72 -14.28 4.41
N SER A 99 2.63 -13.04 4.88
CA SER A 99 2.66 -12.74 6.32
C SER A 99 1.50 -13.39 7.07
N CYS A 100 0.29 -13.32 6.51
CA CYS A 100 -0.89 -13.97 7.07
C CYS A 100 -0.77 -15.50 7.03
N MET A 101 -0.27 -16.07 5.92
CA MET A 101 -0.01 -17.51 5.81
C MET A 101 1.00 -17.98 6.86
N ALA A 102 2.08 -17.21 7.05
CA ALA A 102 3.10 -17.53 8.04
C ALA A 102 2.55 -17.43 9.48
N GLU A 103 1.76 -16.41 9.81
CA GLU A 103 1.12 -16.27 11.12
C GLU A 103 0.19 -17.44 11.46
N ASN A 104 -0.48 -17.99 10.46
CA ASN A 104 -1.41 -19.13 10.60
C ASN A 104 -0.76 -20.48 10.29
N ASP A 105 0.55 -20.52 10.09
CA ASP A 105 1.32 -21.73 9.76
C ASP A 105 0.72 -22.51 8.55
N CYS A 106 0.27 -21.77 7.54
CA CYS A 106 -0.36 -22.27 6.34
C CYS A 106 0.65 -22.27 5.18
N ALA A 107 0.98 -23.44 4.65
CA ALA A 107 1.85 -23.59 3.49
C ALA A 107 1.09 -24.00 2.21
N GLU A 108 -0.22 -24.17 2.31
CA GLU A 108 -1.07 -24.56 1.19
C GLU A 108 -1.41 -23.35 0.31
N GLN A 109 -1.88 -23.59 -0.91
CA GLN A 109 -2.38 -22.55 -1.80
C GLN A 109 -3.65 -21.91 -1.23
N VAL A 110 -3.69 -20.58 -1.21
CA VAL A 110 -4.78 -19.79 -0.65
C VAL A 110 -5.33 -18.78 -1.65
N ILE A 111 -6.59 -18.38 -1.45
CA ILE A 111 -7.12 -17.15 -2.04
C ILE A 111 -6.88 -16.03 -1.03
N GLY A 112 -5.88 -15.19 -1.30
CA GLY A 112 -5.56 -14.03 -0.48
C GLY A 112 -6.35 -12.81 -0.91
N VAL A 113 -7.01 -12.14 0.05
CA VAL A 113 -7.65 -10.84 -0.15
C VAL A 113 -6.81 -9.81 0.59
N SER A 114 -6.20 -8.89 -0.16
CA SER A 114 -5.33 -7.87 0.40
C SER A 114 -5.89 -6.47 0.11
N PHE A 115 -6.39 -5.81 1.15
CA PHE A 115 -6.90 -4.44 1.08
C PHE A 115 -5.93 -3.49 1.76
N ASP A 116 -5.54 -2.46 1.00
CA ASP A 116 -4.51 -1.51 1.43
C ASP A 116 -4.75 -0.11 0.81
N GLY A 117 -3.97 0.84 1.27
CA GLY A 117 -3.94 2.20 0.74
C GLY A 117 -3.12 2.34 -0.54
N THR A 118 -1.97 1.67 -0.63
CA THR A 118 -1.08 1.80 -1.78
C THR A 118 -0.01 0.71 -1.78
N GLY A 119 0.11 -0.01 -2.89
CA GLY A 119 1.23 -0.87 -3.19
C GLY A 119 1.57 -0.82 -4.67
N TYR A 120 2.82 -1.10 -5.03
CA TYR A 120 3.29 -1.07 -6.40
C TYR A 120 2.85 -2.36 -7.12
N GLY A 121 1.99 -2.20 -8.14
CA GLY A 121 1.53 -3.31 -8.96
C GLY A 121 2.57 -3.81 -9.95
N THR A 122 2.54 -5.10 -10.27
CA THR A 122 3.42 -5.70 -11.30
C THR A 122 3.18 -5.14 -12.70
N ASP A 123 2.05 -4.47 -12.91
CA ASP A 123 1.63 -3.79 -14.13
C ASP A 123 1.95 -2.28 -14.12
N GLY A 124 2.64 -1.79 -13.08
CA GLY A 124 2.99 -0.38 -12.91
C GLY A 124 1.82 0.50 -12.46
N THR A 125 0.69 -0.08 -12.07
CA THR A 125 -0.45 0.63 -11.50
C THR A 125 -0.41 0.63 -9.97
N ILE A 126 -1.28 1.41 -9.32
CA ILE A 126 -1.43 1.36 -7.86
C ILE A 126 -2.40 0.23 -7.52
N TRP A 127 -1.91 -0.74 -6.78
CA TRP A 127 -2.72 -1.79 -6.20
C TRP A 127 -3.12 -1.44 -4.76
N GLY A 128 -4.18 -2.09 -4.25
CA GLY A 128 -4.64 -1.92 -2.88
C GLY A 128 -6.03 -2.52 -2.61
N GLY A 129 -6.56 -3.30 -3.55
CA GLY A 129 -7.82 -4.03 -3.37
C GLY A 129 -7.78 -5.30 -4.19
N GLU A 130 -6.87 -6.24 -3.82
CA GLU A 130 -6.46 -7.34 -4.64
C GLU A 130 -6.99 -8.68 -4.16
N ILE A 131 -7.30 -9.55 -5.11
CA ILE A 131 -7.61 -10.97 -4.86
C ILE A 131 -6.55 -11.77 -5.59
N LEU A 132 -5.68 -12.45 -4.84
CA LEU A 132 -4.55 -13.21 -5.36
C LEU A 132 -4.71 -14.69 -5.02
N LEU A 133 -4.57 -15.55 -6.00
CA LEU A 133 -4.34 -16.97 -5.76
C LEU A 133 -2.85 -17.12 -5.48
N SER A 134 -2.49 -17.49 -4.26
CA SER A 134 -1.12 -17.43 -3.74
C SER A 134 -0.71 -18.74 -3.09
N ASP A 135 0.57 -19.06 -3.23
CA ASP A 135 1.26 -20.08 -2.46
C ASP A 135 2.66 -19.57 -2.08
N LEU A 136 3.56 -20.40 -1.59
CA LEU A 136 4.90 -19.99 -1.16
C LEU A 136 5.83 -19.67 -2.32
N ASP A 137 5.52 -20.12 -3.54
CA ASP A 137 6.36 -19.96 -4.73
C ASP A 137 5.95 -18.74 -5.58
N GLY A 138 4.71 -18.25 -5.41
CA GLY A 138 4.24 -17.11 -6.17
C GLY A 138 2.75 -16.82 -6.04
N PHE A 139 2.26 -15.97 -6.94
CA PHE A 139 0.85 -15.60 -6.98
C PHE A 139 0.34 -15.36 -8.39
N THR A 140 -0.98 -15.49 -8.55
CA THR A 140 -1.71 -15.06 -9.73
C THR A 140 -2.81 -14.08 -9.30
N ARG A 141 -2.86 -12.90 -9.90
CA ARG A 141 -3.94 -11.94 -9.67
C ARG A 141 -5.21 -12.46 -10.33
N VAL A 142 -6.21 -12.84 -9.54
CA VAL A 142 -7.48 -13.40 -10.02
C VAL A 142 -8.63 -12.40 -9.99
N GLY A 143 -8.46 -11.29 -9.27
CA GLY A 143 -9.44 -10.22 -9.19
C GLY A 143 -8.93 -8.99 -8.48
N SER A 144 -9.71 -7.92 -8.52
CA SER A 144 -9.45 -6.69 -7.78
C SER A 144 -10.73 -5.87 -7.60
N VAL A 145 -10.67 -4.86 -6.74
CA VAL A 145 -11.60 -3.72 -6.80
C VAL A 145 -11.60 -3.15 -8.23
N MET A 146 -12.76 -2.67 -8.68
CA MET A 146 -12.88 -2.09 -10.03
C MET A 146 -11.85 -0.95 -10.19
N PRO A 147 -11.01 -1.00 -11.23
CA PRO A 147 -10.01 0.03 -11.45
C PRO A 147 -10.63 1.41 -11.67
N PHE A 148 -10.03 2.42 -11.09
CA PHE A 148 -10.40 3.82 -11.30
C PHE A 148 -9.17 4.69 -11.54
N LEU A 149 -9.37 5.88 -12.10
CA LEU A 149 -8.29 6.82 -12.32
C LEU A 149 -8.05 7.63 -11.04
N GLN A 150 -6.92 7.41 -10.39
CA GLN A 150 -6.46 8.23 -9.26
C GLN A 150 -5.73 9.45 -9.79
N VAL A 151 -6.25 10.65 -9.52
CA VAL A 151 -5.73 11.91 -10.03
C VAL A 151 -5.30 12.81 -8.88
N GLY A 152 -4.13 13.44 -9.00
CA GLY A 152 -3.61 14.39 -8.03
C GLY A 152 -2.30 13.96 -7.34
N GLY A 153 -1.71 12.83 -7.74
CA GLY A 153 -0.47 12.31 -7.13
C GLY A 153 -0.63 12.12 -5.63
N ASP A 154 0.40 12.46 -4.84
CA ASP A 154 0.43 12.28 -3.38
C ASP A 154 -0.68 13.04 -2.64
N ALA A 155 -1.13 14.19 -3.18
CA ALA A 155 -2.24 14.91 -2.58
C ALA A 155 -3.54 14.10 -2.58
N SER A 156 -3.72 13.16 -3.49
CA SER A 156 -4.91 12.31 -3.57
C SER A 156 -5.02 11.32 -2.40
N SER A 157 -3.92 11.02 -1.70
CA SER A 157 -3.93 10.19 -0.50
C SER A 157 -4.44 10.91 0.75
N LYS A 158 -4.42 12.26 0.74
CA LYS A 158 -4.88 13.10 1.85
C LYS A 158 -6.18 13.84 1.54
N GLU A 159 -6.48 14.03 0.26
CA GLU A 159 -7.63 14.81 -0.22
C GLU A 159 -8.64 13.89 -0.92
N GLY A 160 -9.44 13.14 -0.12
CA GLY A 160 -10.43 12.18 -0.61
C GLY A 160 -11.43 12.76 -1.63
N TRP A 161 -11.70 14.08 -1.58
CA TRP A 161 -12.51 14.75 -2.60
C TRP A 161 -11.96 14.59 -4.03
N ARG A 162 -10.64 14.47 -4.22
CA ARG A 162 -10.03 14.24 -5.54
C ARG A 162 -10.42 12.89 -6.09
N ILE A 163 -10.40 11.88 -5.23
CA ILE A 163 -10.83 10.53 -5.59
C ILE A 163 -12.33 10.52 -5.89
N ALA A 164 -13.15 11.19 -5.07
CA ALA A 164 -14.59 11.32 -5.30
C ALA A 164 -14.89 11.92 -6.69
N VAL A 165 -14.24 13.03 -7.04
CA VAL A 165 -14.39 13.67 -8.34
C VAL A 165 -13.97 12.74 -9.49
N SER A 166 -12.87 12.02 -9.33
CA SER A 166 -12.38 11.06 -10.32
C SER A 166 -13.34 9.88 -10.51
N LEU A 167 -13.89 9.34 -9.42
CA LEU A 167 -14.89 8.27 -9.47
C LEU A 167 -16.17 8.75 -10.18
N ILE A 168 -16.70 9.91 -9.78
CA ILE A 168 -17.89 10.49 -10.42
C ILE A 168 -17.66 10.72 -11.91
N TYR A 169 -16.48 11.23 -12.28
CA TYR A 169 -16.14 11.47 -13.68
C TYR A 169 -16.04 10.15 -14.48
N GLY A 170 -15.36 9.15 -13.91
CA GLY A 170 -15.26 7.82 -14.52
C GLY A 170 -16.62 7.13 -14.69
N MET A 171 -17.50 7.25 -13.69
CA MET A 171 -18.85 6.64 -13.72
C MET A 171 -19.79 7.32 -14.70
N THR A 172 -19.70 8.65 -14.84
CA THR A 172 -20.61 9.41 -15.72
C THR A 172 -20.14 9.42 -17.17
N GLY A 173 -18.83 9.39 -17.41
CA GLY A 173 -18.23 9.58 -18.72
C GLY A 173 -18.51 10.95 -19.35
N ASP A 174 -19.10 11.87 -18.58
CA ASP A 174 -19.57 13.18 -19.04
C ASP A 174 -19.12 14.27 -18.06
N ARG A 175 -18.27 15.16 -18.53
CA ARG A 175 -17.68 16.23 -17.72
C ARG A 175 -18.75 17.18 -17.14
N LYS A 176 -19.83 17.47 -17.90
CA LYS A 176 -20.89 18.36 -17.42
C LYS A 176 -21.69 17.72 -16.30
N LYS A 177 -22.11 16.45 -16.48
CA LYS A 177 -22.80 15.69 -15.43
C LYS A 177 -21.93 15.51 -14.20
N ALA A 178 -20.64 15.19 -14.38
CA ALA A 178 -19.70 15.09 -13.27
C ALA A 178 -19.57 16.40 -12.50
N ALA A 179 -19.47 17.53 -13.19
CA ALA A 179 -19.41 18.85 -12.56
C ALA A 179 -20.68 19.18 -11.76
N GLU A 180 -21.87 18.88 -12.32
CA GLU A 180 -23.15 19.10 -11.64
C GLU A 180 -23.25 18.25 -10.34
N ILE A 181 -22.83 16.98 -10.39
CA ILE A 181 -22.82 16.10 -9.20
C ILE A 181 -21.79 16.58 -8.18
N THR A 182 -20.59 16.94 -8.63
CA THR A 182 -19.50 17.44 -7.76
C THR A 182 -19.94 18.71 -7.02
N GLU A 183 -20.63 19.63 -7.70
CA GLU A 183 -21.19 20.85 -7.12
C GLU A 183 -22.31 20.53 -6.13
N LYS A 184 -23.24 19.64 -6.49
CA LYS A 184 -24.35 19.22 -5.62
C LYS A 184 -23.89 18.56 -4.32
N LEU A 185 -22.77 17.80 -4.37
CA LEU A 185 -22.17 17.15 -3.21
C LEU A 185 -21.18 18.06 -2.47
N GLU A 186 -20.99 19.30 -2.93
CA GLU A 186 -20.08 20.30 -2.34
C GLU A 186 -18.66 19.76 -2.12
N LEU A 187 -18.17 18.89 -3.02
CA LEU A 187 -16.88 18.22 -2.87
C LEU A 187 -15.70 19.18 -2.93
N CYS A 188 -15.75 20.14 -3.84
CA CYS A 188 -14.72 21.13 -4.08
C CYS A 188 -15.27 22.32 -4.87
N THR A 189 -14.47 23.36 -5.08
CA THR A 189 -14.83 24.49 -5.92
C THR A 189 -14.93 24.10 -7.39
N LYS A 190 -15.69 24.87 -8.18
CA LYS A 190 -15.78 24.68 -9.66
C LYS A 190 -14.40 24.72 -10.33
N GLN A 191 -13.50 25.57 -9.83
CA GLN A 191 -12.15 25.70 -10.36
C GLN A 191 -11.34 24.42 -10.07
N GLU A 192 -11.36 23.89 -8.85
CA GLU A 192 -10.69 22.65 -8.47
C GLU A 192 -11.22 21.47 -9.28
N ALA A 193 -12.54 21.34 -9.43
CA ALA A 193 -13.15 20.30 -10.25
C ALA A 193 -12.68 20.37 -11.71
N ASN A 194 -12.64 21.57 -12.32
CA ASN A 194 -12.15 21.76 -13.69
C ASN A 194 -10.69 21.38 -13.86
N VAL A 195 -9.85 21.71 -12.87
CA VAL A 195 -8.43 21.28 -12.85
C VAL A 195 -8.36 19.76 -12.80
N GLN A 196 -9.10 19.14 -11.90
CA GLN A 196 -9.11 17.68 -11.71
C GLN A 196 -9.55 16.96 -13.00
N PHE A 197 -10.63 17.39 -13.65
CA PHE A 197 -11.05 16.86 -14.95
C PHE A 197 -9.99 17.02 -16.04
N THR A 198 -9.35 18.19 -16.09
CA THR A 198 -8.30 18.44 -17.09
C THR A 198 -7.08 17.57 -16.87
N MET A 199 -6.70 17.34 -15.61
CA MET A 199 -5.62 16.40 -15.26
C MET A 199 -5.98 14.97 -15.65
N ALA A 200 -7.23 14.57 -15.42
CA ALA A 200 -7.73 13.25 -15.82
C ALA A 200 -7.65 13.05 -17.35
N ASP A 201 -8.20 14.01 -18.11
CA ASP A 201 -8.23 13.97 -19.58
C ASP A 201 -6.82 13.92 -20.20
N ARG A 202 -5.89 14.66 -19.60
CA ARG A 202 -4.50 14.78 -20.07
C ARG A 202 -3.55 13.75 -19.43
N LYS A 203 -4.05 12.88 -18.54
CA LYS A 203 -3.26 11.94 -17.76
C LYS A 203 -2.09 12.59 -16.99
N ILE A 204 -2.30 13.79 -16.45
CA ILE A 204 -1.31 14.51 -15.66
C ILE A 204 -1.46 14.12 -14.18
N ASN A 205 -0.40 13.60 -13.54
CA ASN A 205 -0.45 13.05 -12.18
C ASN A 205 -1.68 12.16 -11.98
N ALA A 206 -1.92 11.29 -12.95
CA ALA A 206 -3.06 10.40 -13.02
C ALA A 206 -2.55 8.97 -13.29
N VAL A 207 -2.95 8.03 -12.47
CA VAL A 207 -2.57 6.63 -12.54
C VAL A 207 -3.79 5.75 -12.30
N ILE A 208 -3.83 4.58 -12.92
CA ILE A 208 -4.86 3.58 -12.61
C ILE A 208 -4.61 3.04 -11.22
N SER A 209 -5.68 2.92 -10.45
CA SER A 209 -5.64 2.44 -9.07
C SER A 209 -6.77 1.45 -8.79
N THR A 210 -6.48 0.43 -8.01
CA THR A 210 -7.43 -0.51 -7.40
C THR A 210 -7.43 -0.38 -5.88
N SER A 211 -6.88 0.70 -5.34
CA SER A 211 -6.77 0.95 -3.91
C SER A 211 -8.13 0.97 -3.19
N ALA A 212 -8.34 0.03 -2.27
CA ALA A 212 -9.51 0.02 -1.40
C ALA A 212 -9.50 1.23 -0.45
N GLY A 213 -8.32 1.60 0.08
CA GLY A 213 -8.20 2.77 0.96
C GLY A 213 -8.62 4.06 0.25
N ARG A 214 -8.17 4.27 -0.98
CA ARG A 214 -8.58 5.44 -1.77
C ARG A 214 -10.07 5.41 -2.13
N LEU A 215 -10.61 4.22 -2.42
CA LEU A 215 -12.05 4.08 -2.64
C LEU A 215 -12.85 4.51 -1.41
N PHE A 216 -12.45 4.08 -0.20
CA PHE A 216 -13.10 4.50 1.05
C PHE A 216 -12.97 6.00 1.29
N ASP A 217 -11.81 6.62 1.01
CA ASP A 217 -11.63 8.06 1.12
C ASP A 217 -12.58 8.82 0.17
N GLY A 218 -12.71 8.33 -1.06
CA GLY A 218 -13.64 8.91 -2.04
C GLY A 218 -15.11 8.80 -1.62
N VAL A 219 -15.51 7.63 -1.13
CA VAL A 219 -16.88 7.41 -0.61
C VAL A 219 -17.15 8.27 0.60
N SER A 220 -16.21 8.34 1.56
CA SER A 220 -16.32 9.20 2.75
C SER A 220 -16.51 10.67 2.36
N ALA A 221 -15.80 11.13 1.32
CA ALA A 221 -15.96 12.48 0.80
C ALA A 221 -17.33 12.68 0.13
N MET A 222 -17.82 11.73 -0.69
CA MET A 222 -19.12 11.82 -1.34
C MET A 222 -20.29 11.87 -0.33
N LEU A 223 -20.15 11.18 0.78
CA LEU A 223 -21.13 11.19 1.88
C LEU A 223 -21.02 12.42 2.80
N GLY A 224 -20.07 13.32 2.55
CA GLY A 224 -19.85 14.52 3.35
C GLY A 224 -19.21 14.26 4.71
N ILE A 225 -18.69 13.05 4.96
CA ILE A 225 -18.10 12.64 6.24
C ILE A 225 -16.69 13.25 6.39
N ARG A 226 -15.79 12.98 5.44
CA ARG A 226 -14.43 13.54 5.40
C ARG A 226 -13.98 13.83 3.98
N ARG A 227 -13.71 15.09 3.66
CA ARG A 227 -13.18 15.49 2.34
C ARG A 227 -11.65 15.51 2.31
N LYS A 228 -11.01 15.69 3.46
CA LYS A 228 -9.56 15.69 3.65
C LYS A 228 -9.22 14.97 4.94
N SER A 229 -8.13 14.21 4.90
CA SER A 229 -7.57 13.52 6.05
C SER A 229 -6.38 14.28 6.61
N THR A 230 -6.26 14.36 7.93
CA THR A 230 -5.13 14.96 8.65
C THR A 230 -4.11 13.91 9.07
N PHE A 231 -4.52 12.65 9.15
CA PHE A 231 -3.70 11.49 9.39
C PHE A 231 -4.17 10.31 8.54
N GLU A 232 -3.35 9.28 8.43
CA GLU A 232 -3.61 8.10 7.60
C GLU A 232 -4.83 7.32 8.12
N GLY A 233 -5.73 6.97 7.20
CA GLY A 233 -6.94 6.19 7.52
C GLY A 233 -8.08 7.00 8.15
N GLU A 234 -7.95 8.31 8.38
CA GLU A 234 -8.98 9.13 9.04
C GLU A 234 -10.34 9.04 8.31
N ALA A 235 -10.34 9.14 6.99
CA ALA A 235 -11.58 9.14 6.22
C ALA A 235 -12.24 7.75 6.19
N SER A 236 -11.47 6.68 6.09
CA SER A 236 -11.98 5.30 6.12
C SER A 236 -12.51 4.92 7.50
N MET A 237 -11.81 5.27 8.58
CA MET A 237 -12.31 5.06 9.95
C MET A 237 -13.59 5.85 10.23
N ALA A 238 -13.65 7.11 9.81
CA ALA A 238 -14.86 7.91 9.97
C ALA A 238 -16.05 7.33 9.19
N LEU A 239 -15.79 6.75 8.02
CA LEU A 239 -16.79 6.03 7.23
C LEU A 239 -17.27 4.76 7.94
N GLU A 240 -16.37 3.99 8.54
CA GLU A 240 -16.69 2.79 9.33
C GLU A 240 -17.61 3.15 10.52
N PHE A 241 -17.24 4.15 11.33
CA PHE A 241 -18.04 4.59 12.46
C PHE A 241 -19.43 5.07 12.02
N ALA A 242 -19.51 5.84 10.94
CA ALA A 242 -20.81 6.25 10.38
C ALA A 242 -21.66 5.06 9.92
N ALA A 243 -21.05 4.01 9.38
CA ALA A 243 -21.75 2.80 8.96
C ALA A 243 -22.26 1.96 10.15
N GLU A 244 -21.54 1.95 11.27
CA GLU A 244 -21.96 1.25 12.51
C GLU A 244 -23.21 1.87 13.14
N GLU A 245 -23.38 3.20 13.05
CA GLU A 245 -24.57 3.88 13.56
C GLU A 245 -25.87 3.51 12.81
N TYR A 246 -25.76 2.90 11.62
CA TYR A 246 -26.89 2.46 10.80
C TYR A 246 -27.27 0.97 10.98
N ARG A 247 -26.63 0.27 11.89
CA ARG A 247 -26.94 -1.11 12.27
C ARG A 247 -27.88 -1.11 13.48
#